data_afc0df84751056e5074a8dd935056d9d
#
_entry.id   afc0df84751056e5074a8dd935056d9d
#
_cell.length_a   1.000
_cell.length_b   1.000
_cell.length_c   1.000
_cell.angle_alpha   90.00
_cell.angle_beta   90.00
_cell.angle_gamma   90.00
#
_symmetry.space_group_name_H-M   'P 1'
#
loop_
_entity.id
_entity.type
_entity.pdbx_description
1 polymer ?
#
loop_
_entity_poly.entity_id
_entity_poly.type
_entity_poly.pdbx_seq_one_letter_code
_entity_poly.pdbx_strand_id
1 'polypeptide(L)'
;MGGGVIMEQHVCIGCGATIQTENPKGTGYTPQSALNKMLESEGPLYCQRCFRLRNYNELQPASLTDDDFLKMLSSIADEDALVVFVVDLFDLYGSMISGLKRFVGDNPILFVANKVDLYPKSVNRNRLKAWIERHAKEYGIKPVDTLLVSGHKRIHID
;
A
#
# COMPACT_ATOMS: atom_id res chain seq x y z
N MET A 1 -17.28 17.75 36.02
CA MET A 1 -16.23 16.75 35.85
C MET A 1 -16.61 15.87 34.68
N GLY A 2 -16.15 16.20 33.49
CA GLY A 2 -16.42 15.46 32.25
C GLY A 2 -15.24 14.55 31.95
N GLY A 3 -15.38 13.25 32.28
CA GLY A 3 -14.45 12.24 31.85
C GLY A 3 -14.58 12.04 30.34
N GLY A 4 -13.67 12.60 29.56
CA GLY A 4 -13.54 12.28 28.15
C GLY A 4 -13.11 10.82 28.00
N VAL A 5 -14.01 9.98 27.51
CA VAL A 5 -13.68 8.63 27.05
C VAL A 5 -12.74 8.80 25.85
N ILE A 6 -11.47 8.51 26.05
CA ILE A 6 -10.51 8.36 24.96
C ILE A 6 -10.99 7.12 24.19
N MET A 7 -11.73 7.33 23.09
CA MET A 7 -12.05 6.23 22.17
C MET A 7 -10.73 5.81 21.53
N GLU A 8 -10.20 4.66 21.92
CA GLU A 8 -9.08 4.02 21.22
C GLU A 8 -9.48 3.86 19.76
N GLN A 9 -8.80 4.59 18.88
CA GLN A 9 -9.05 4.49 17.45
C GLN A 9 -8.41 3.19 16.96
N HIS A 10 -9.25 2.20 16.73
CA HIS A 10 -8.80 0.94 16.14
C HIS A 10 -8.51 1.12 14.65
N VAL A 11 -7.36 0.62 14.20
CA VAL A 11 -6.89 0.73 12.83
C VAL A 11 -6.85 -0.64 12.17
N CYS A 12 -7.30 -0.72 10.92
CA CYS A 12 -7.22 -1.94 10.14
C CYS A 12 -5.76 -2.23 9.74
N ILE A 13 -5.22 -3.36 10.20
CA ILE A 13 -3.83 -3.76 9.90
C ILE A 13 -3.59 -4.03 8.39
N GLY A 14 -4.65 -4.27 7.61
CA GLY A 14 -4.52 -4.53 6.18
C GLY A 14 -4.43 -3.26 5.30
N CYS A 15 -5.20 -2.21 5.62
CA CYS A 15 -5.26 -1.00 4.78
C CYS A 15 -5.00 0.31 5.53
N GLY A 16 -4.75 0.26 6.84
CA GLY A 16 -4.49 1.46 7.65
C GLY A 16 -5.71 2.32 7.97
N ALA A 17 -6.91 1.98 7.45
CA ALA A 17 -8.11 2.77 7.70
C ALA A 17 -8.59 2.63 9.15
N THR A 18 -9.07 3.72 9.75
CA THR A 18 -9.77 3.67 11.04
C THR A 18 -11.00 2.77 10.93
N ILE A 19 -11.13 1.80 11.84
CA ILE A 19 -12.27 0.90 11.87
C ILE A 19 -13.51 1.66 12.35
N GLN A 20 -14.61 1.49 11.61
CA GLN A 20 -15.90 2.08 11.93
C GLN A 20 -17.02 1.07 11.65
N THR A 21 -18.17 1.22 12.33
CA THR A 21 -19.29 0.29 12.27
C THR A 21 -20.58 0.92 11.73
N GLU A 22 -20.53 2.20 11.37
CA GLU A 22 -21.73 2.98 11.02
C GLU A 22 -22.04 2.94 9.52
N ASN A 23 -21.03 3.09 8.66
CA ASN A 23 -21.23 3.19 7.22
C ASN A 23 -20.71 1.92 6.49
N PRO A 24 -21.60 0.99 6.07
CA PRO A 24 -21.23 -0.24 5.37
C PRO A 24 -20.48 -0.04 4.04
N LYS A 25 -20.65 1.13 3.42
CA LYS A 25 -19.96 1.47 2.17
C LYS A 25 -18.69 2.30 2.41
N GLY A 26 -18.47 2.74 3.64
CA GLY A 26 -17.31 3.56 4.00
C GLY A 26 -16.03 2.76 4.19
N THR A 27 -14.91 3.46 4.10
CA THR A 27 -13.58 2.90 4.38
C THR A 27 -13.51 2.46 5.84
N GLY A 28 -12.85 1.33 6.11
CA GLY A 28 -12.69 0.80 7.47
C GLY A 28 -13.92 0.11 8.05
N TYR A 29 -15.01 -0.04 7.28
CA TYR A 29 -16.23 -0.67 7.80
C TYR A 29 -16.00 -2.09 8.29
N THR A 30 -16.57 -2.36 9.46
CA THR A 30 -16.60 -3.69 10.10
C THR A 30 -17.92 -3.82 10.86
N PRO A 31 -18.71 -4.88 10.63
CA PRO A 31 -19.91 -5.12 11.42
C PRO A 31 -19.58 -5.16 12.92
N GLN A 32 -20.42 -4.56 13.78
CA GLN A 32 -20.18 -4.48 15.23
C GLN A 32 -19.92 -5.86 15.85
N SER A 33 -20.67 -6.89 15.42
CA SER A 33 -20.50 -8.25 15.92
C SER A 33 -19.14 -8.86 15.56
N ALA A 34 -18.59 -8.50 14.38
CA ALA A 34 -17.28 -8.96 13.96
C ALA A 34 -16.16 -8.21 14.70
N LEU A 35 -16.34 -6.90 14.92
CA LEU A 35 -15.40 -6.10 15.71
C LEU A 35 -15.29 -6.64 17.14
N ASN A 36 -16.42 -6.90 17.80
CA ASN A 36 -16.43 -7.45 19.16
C ASN A 36 -15.68 -8.79 19.24
N LYS A 37 -15.91 -9.70 18.29
CA LYS A 37 -15.19 -10.98 18.25
C LYS A 37 -13.68 -10.81 18.05
N MET A 38 -13.26 -9.86 17.22
CA MET A 38 -11.83 -9.59 17.02
C MET A 38 -11.17 -9.00 18.27
N LEU A 39 -11.88 -8.12 18.99
CA LEU A 39 -11.41 -7.53 20.26
C LEU A 39 -11.32 -8.60 21.36
N GLU A 40 -12.33 -9.48 21.49
CA GLU A 40 -12.34 -10.58 22.46
C GLU A 40 -11.19 -11.59 22.24
N SER A 41 -10.79 -11.78 20.97
CA SER A 41 -9.72 -12.74 20.63
C SER A 41 -8.32 -12.12 20.72
N GLU A 42 -8.18 -10.83 21.07
CA GLU A 42 -6.91 -10.07 21.05
C GLU A 42 -6.13 -10.21 19.73
N GLY A 43 -6.87 -10.49 18.66
CA GLY A 43 -6.31 -10.74 17.33
C GLY A 43 -6.14 -9.46 16.50
N PRO A 44 -5.51 -9.59 15.33
CA PRO A 44 -5.33 -8.45 14.43
C PRO A 44 -6.68 -7.96 13.89
N LEU A 45 -6.89 -6.65 13.94
CA LEU A 45 -8.13 -6.02 13.49
C LEU A 45 -8.12 -5.79 11.97
N TYR A 46 -9.13 -6.30 11.28
CA TYR A 46 -9.33 -6.12 9.84
C TYR A 46 -10.68 -5.48 9.56
N CYS A 47 -10.72 -4.50 8.65
CA CYS A 47 -12.00 -4.08 8.08
C CYS A 47 -12.58 -5.20 7.19
N GLN A 48 -13.88 -5.17 6.96
CA GLN A 48 -14.59 -6.20 6.20
C GLN A 48 -13.97 -6.47 4.82
N ARG A 49 -13.54 -5.40 4.11
CA ARG A 49 -12.87 -5.51 2.82
C ARG A 49 -11.56 -6.30 2.91
N CYS A 50 -10.69 -5.93 3.84
CA CYS A 50 -9.40 -6.60 4.03
C CYS A 50 -9.57 -8.02 4.52
N PHE A 51 -10.56 -8.28 5.37
CA PHE A 51 -10.90 -9.62 5.83
C PHE A 51 -11.34 -10.52 4.65
N ARG A 52 -12.22 -10.02 3.78
CA ARG A 52 -12.68 -10.76 2.60
C ARG A 52 -11.58 -11.00 1.59
N LEU A 53 -10.75 -9.99 1.34
CA LEU A 53 -9.59 -10.13 0.46
C LEU A 53 -8.64 -11.23 0.96
N ARG A 54 -8.34 -11.22 2.26
CA ARG A 54 -7.41 -12.17 2.86
C ARG A 54 -7.94 -13.61 2.89
N ASN A 55 -9.21 -13.79 3.23
CA ASN A 55 -9.77 -15.13 3.49
C ASN A 55 -10.50 -15.74 2.28
N TYR A 56 -11.03 -14.91 1.40
CA TYR A 56 -11.83 -15.37 0.25
C TYR A 56 -11.28 -14.89 -1.09
N ASN A 57 -10.19 -14.15 -1.10
CA ASN A 57 -9.60 -13.51 -2.29
C ASN A 57 -10.60 -12.64 -3.08
N GLU A 58 -11.61 -12.09 -2.39
CA GLU A 58 -12.62 -11.21 -2.97
C GLU A 58 -12.09 -9.79 -3.08
N LEU A 59 -11.91 -9.32 -4.32
CA LEU A 59 -11.58 -7.92 -4.61
C LEU A 59 -12.86 -7.09 -4.56
N GLN A 60 -12.99 -6.26 -3.53
CA GLN A 60 -14.04 -5.24 -3.48
C GLN A 60 -13.46 -3.88 -3.90
N PRO A 61 -14.21 -3.09 -4.72
CA PRO A 61 -13.76 -1.75 -5.07
C PRO A 61 -13.49 -0.92 -3.80
N ALA A 62 -12.41 -0.15 -3.82
CA ALA A 62 -12.17 0.83 -2.77
C ALA A 62 -13.21 1.95 -2.92
N SER A 63 -13.81 2.37 -1.80
CA SER A 63 -14.71 3.52 -1.78
C SER A 63 -13.98 4.87 -1.81
N LEU A 64 -12.67 4.85 -2.05
CA LEU A 64 -11.85 6.05 -2.21
C LEU A 64 -12.15 6.68 -3.57
N THR A 65 -12.47 7.95 -3.56
CA THR A 65 -12.55 8.76 -4.78
C THR A 65 -11.15 9.16 -5.23
N ASP A 66 -11.01 9.59 -6.49
CA ASP A 66 -9.74 10.13 -7.01
C ASP A 66 -9.26 11.31 -6.15
N ASP A 67 -10.17 12.14 -5.66
CA ASP A 67 -9.87 13.26 -4.78
C ASP A 67 -9.32 12.82 -3.42
N ASP A 68 -9.86 11.75 -2.83
CA ASP A 68 -9.37 11.20 -1.56
C ASP A 68 -7.96 10.63 -1.73
N PHE A 69 -7.70 9.97 -2.87
CA PHE A 69 -6.39 9.45 -3.23
C PHE A 69 -5.37 10.59 -3.41
N LEU A 70 -5.73 11.65 -4.13
CA LEU A 70 -4.86 12.81 -4.32
C LEU A 70 -4.57 13.54 -3.00
N LYS A 71 -5.55 13.68 -2.10
CA LYS A 71 -5.32 14.25 -0.76
C LYS A 71 -4.36 13.42 0.06
N MET A 72 -4.52 12.10 0.05
CA MET A 72 -3.63 11.19 0.75
C MET A 72 -2.20 11.26 0.19
N LEU A 73 -2.03 11.31 -1.12
CA LEU A 73 -0.70 11.49 -1.73
C LEU A 73 -0.08 12.84 -1.37
N SER A 74 -0.88 13.90 -1.34
CA SER A 74 -0.39 15.25 -1.05
C SER A 74 0.15 15.41 0.38
N SER A 75 -0.33 14.61 1.35
CA SER A 75 0.18 14.65 2.72
C SER A 75 1.57 14.02 2.87
N ILE A 76 2.01 13.20 1.91
CA ILE A 76 3.31 12.50 2.00
C ILE A 76 4.48 13.51 1.98
N ALA A 77 4.34 14.62 1.25
CA ALA A 77 5.39 15.62 1.15
C ALA A 77 5.69 16.33 2.49
N ASP A 78 4.73 16.35 3.40
CA ASP A 78 4.83 17.00 4.71
C ASP A 78 5.40 16.05 5.79
N GLU A 79 5.59 14.78 5.46
CA GLU A 79 6.12 13.75 6.37
C GLU A 79 7.60 13.50 6.09
N ASP A 80 8.38 13.20 7.14
CA ASP A 80 9.75 12.68 7.01
C ASP A 80 9.69 11.15 6.92
N ALA A 81 9.66 10.63 5.70
CA ALA A 81 9.37 9.22 5.45
C ALA A 81 10.18 8.63 4.29
N LEU A 82 10.40 7.32 4.31
CA LEU A 82 10.83 6.56 3.15
C LEU A 82 9.61 6.13 2.33
N VAL A 83 9.51 6.62 1.12
CA VAL A 83 8.43 6.24 0.20
C VAL A 83 8.77 4.93 -0.48
N VAL A 84 8.03 3.87 -0.16
CA VAL A 84 8.15 2.57 -0.83
C VAL A 84 7.20 2.53 -2.03
N PHE A 85 7.76 2.69 -3.23
CA PHE A 85 6.98 2.69 -4.47
C PHE A 85 7.00 1.32 -5.13
N VAL A 86 5.87 0.60 -5.00
CA VAL A 86 5.72 -0.76 -5.53
C VAL A 86 5.21 -0.70 -6.96
N VAL A 87 5.94 -1.34 -7.89
CA VAL A 87 5.60 -1.40 -9.30
C VAL A 87 5.47 -2.84 -9.79
N ASP A 88 4.61 -3.07 -10.77
CA ASP A 88 4.49 -4.34 -11.46
C ASP A 88 5.50 -4.39 -12.61
N LEU A 89 6.40 -5.37 -12.61
CA LEU A 89 7.40 -5.53 -13.67
C LEU A 89 6.79 -5.84 -15.05
N PHE A 90 5.58 -6.40 -15.10
CA PHE A 90 4.88 -6.70 -16.35
C PHE A 90 4.02 -5.55 -16.85
N ASP A 91 3.73 -4.58 -15.97
CA ASP A 91 3.06 -3.34 -16.33
C ASP A 91 3.77 -2.15 -15.66
N LEU A 92 5.04 -1.99 -15.99
CA LEU A 92 5.87 -0.93 -15.42
C LEU A 92 5.29 0.45 -15.76
N TYR A 93 4.85 0.64 -17.01
CA TYR A 93 4.28 1.91 -17.46
C TYR A 93 2.95 2.24 -16.77
N GLY A 94 2.05 1.27 -16.66
CA GLY A 94 0.79 1.43 -15.94
C GLY A 94 0.95 1.62 -14.43
N SER A 95 2.09 1.19 -13.89
CA SER A 95 2.44 1.40 -12.47
C SER A 95 3.02 2.79 -12.19
N MET A 96 3.47 3.53 -13.22
CA MET A 96 4.11 4.83 -13.03
C MET A 96 3.09 5.94 -12.76
N ILE A 97 3.37 6.75 -11.75
CA ILE A 97 2.57 7.92 -11.40
C ILE A 97 3.28 9.17 -11.94
N SER A 98 2.65 9.81 -12.93
CA SER A 98 3.14 11.06 -13.47
C SER A 98 3.15 12.14 -12.40
N GLY A 99 4.30 12.82 -12.24
CA GLY A 99 4.45 13.88 -11.25
C GLY A 99 4.55 13.38 -9.80
N LEU A 100 4.87 12.10 -9.55
CA LEU A 100 5.04 11.53 -8.21
C LEU A 100 5.91 12.42 -7.31
N LYS A 101 6.96 13.03 -7.85
CA LYS A 101 7.84 13.95 -7.11
C LYS A 101 7.10 15.12 -6.44
N ARG A 102 5.98 15.58 -7.01
CA ARG A 102 5.15 16.64 -6.42
C ARG A 102 4.44 16.19 -5.15
N PHE A 103 4.09 14.91 -5.08
CA PHE A 103 3.38 14.32 -3.94
C PHE A 103 4.32 13.87 -2.83
N VAL A 104 5.51 13.39 -3.20
CA VAL A 104 6.45 12.84 -2.21
C VAL A 104 7.45 13.88 -1.70
N GLY A 105 7.52 15.07 -2.32
CA GLY A 105 8.45 16.14 -1.93
C GLY A 105 9.90 15.68 -2.03
N ASP A 106 10.70 15.92 -0.98
CA ASP A 106 12.10 15.53 -0.91
C ASP A 106 12.33 14.16 -0.28
N ASN A 107 11.26 13.46 0.07
CA ASN A 107 11.35 12.13 0.63
C ASN A 107 12.08 11.15 -0.29
N PRO A 108 12.96 10.29 0.26
CA PRO A 108 13.63 9.25 -0.50
C PRO A 108 12.63 8.22 -1.02
N ILE A 109 12.83 7.74 -2.26
CA ILE A 109 11.96 6.75 -2.89
C ILE A 109 12.73 5.45 -3.05
N LEU A 110 12.22 4.37 -2.44
CA LEU A 110 12.67 3.00 -2.67
C LEU A 110 11.75 2.36 -3.72
N PHE A 111 12.32 1.93 -4.86
CA PHE A 111 11.58 1.17 -5.86
C PHE A 111 11.51 -0.30 -5.48
N VAL A 112 10.31 -0.85 -5.46
CA VAL A 112 10.08 -2.29 -5.23
C VAL A 112 9.40 -2.87 -6.44
N ALA A 113 10.18 -3.53 -7.30
CA ALA A 113 9.72 -4.11 -8.55
C ALA A 113 9.26 -5.55 -8.32
N ASN A 114 7.95 -5.74 -8.27
CA ASN A 114 7.31 -7.02 -7.96
C ASN A 114 7.14 -7.90 -9.21
N LYS A 115 6.89 -9.19 -8.97
CA LYS A 115 6.70 -10.26 -9.96
C LYS A 115 7.98 -10.67 -10.71
N VAL A 116 9.14 -10.51 -10.09
CA VAL A 116 10.42 -10.91 -10.68
C VAL A 116 10.52 -12.41 -10.97
N ASP A 117 9.71 -13.23 -10.32
CA ASP A 117 9.62 -14.68 -10.51
C ASP A 117 9.05 -15.08 -11.89
N LEU A 118 8.35 -14.17 -12.55
CA LEU A 118 7.81 -14.40 -13.89
C LEU A 118 8.87 -14.21 -15.00
N TYR A 119 10.01 -13.59 -14.68
CA TYR A 119 11.14 -13.50 -15.61
C TYR A 119 11.96 -14.78 -15.61
N PRO A 120 12.52 -15.19 -16.78
CA PRO A 120 13.43 -16.34 -16.85
C PRO A 120 14.63 -16.18 -15.91
N LYS A 121 15.10 -17.28 -15.32
CA LYS A 121 16.27 -17.27 -14.43
C LYS A 121 17.55 -16.77 -15.12
N SER A 122 17.61 -16.86 -16.46
CA SER A 122 18.71 -16.36 -17.29
C SER A 122 18.78 -14.84 -17.40
N VAL A 123 17.71 -14.12 -16.99
CA VAL A 123 17.72 -12.65 -17.04
C VAL A 123 18.73 -12.09 -16.05
N ASN A 124 19.62 -11.24 -16.55
CA ASN A 124 20.58 -10.55 -15.72
C ASN A 124 19.88 -9.50 -14.85
N ARG A 125 19.86 -9.74 -13.52
CA ARG A 125 19.15 -8.91 -12.53
C ARG A 125 19.69 -7.47 -12.49
N ASN A 126 21.00 -7.30 -12.65
CA ASN A 126 21.59 -5.95 -12.64
C ASN A 126 21.18 -5.14 -13.87
N ARG A 127 21.10 -5.79 -15.03
CA ARG A 127 20.58 -5.13 -16.25
C ARG A 127 19.10 -4.79 -16.12
N LEU A 128 18.32 -5.64 -15.47
CA LEU A 128 16.91 -5.40 -15.21
C LEU A 128 16.72 -4.19 -14.27
N LYS A 129 17.48 -4.11 -13.18
CA LYS A 129 17.49 -2.94 -12.29
C LYS A 129 17.83 -1.65 -13.06
N ALA A 130 18.93 -1.66 -13.81
CA ALA A 130 19.35 -0.49 -14.58
C ALA A 130 18.31 -0.07 -15.64
N TRP A 131 17.57 -1.01 -16.20
CA TRP A 131 16.47 -0.74 -17.12
C TRP A 131 15.29 -0.07 -16.40
N ILE A 132 14.88 -0.57 -15.23
CA ILE A 132 13.82 0.01 -14.40
C ILE A 132 14.17 1.45 -13.99
N GLU A 133 15.38 1.67 -13.49
CA GLU A 133 15.85 2.99 -13.04
C GLU A 133 15.91 4.00 -14.18
N ARG A 134 16.27 3.57 -15.39
CA ARG A 134 16.23 4.42 -16.58
C ARG A 134 14.81 4.88 -16.89
N HIS A 135 13.82 3.94 -16.83
CA HIS A 135 12.42 4.29 -17.04
C HIS A 135 11.87 5.18 -15.92
N ALA A 136 12.19 4.90 -14.66
CA ALA A 136 11.82 5.76 -13.54
C ALA A 136 12.28 7.21 -13.74
N LYS A 137 13.49 7.39 -14.29
CA LYS A 137 14.06 8.71 -14.60
C LYS A 137 13.26 9.47 -15.66
N GLU A 138 12.64 8.79 -16.63
CA GLU A 138 11.78 9.41 -17.64
C GLU A 138 10.54 10.06 -16.99
N TYR A 139 10.09 9.53 -15.85
CA TYR A 139 9.00 10.09 -15.03
C TYR A 139 9.49 11.06 -13.95
N GLY A 140 10.76 11.46 -13.99
CA GLY A 140 11.36 12.35 -13.00
C GLY A 140 11.61 11.71 -11.64
N ILE A 141 11.58 10.38 -11.56
CA ILE A 141 11.78 9.62 -10.33
C ILE A 141 13.23 9.14 -10.27
N LYS A 142 13.91 9.46 -9.15
CA LYS A 142 15.27 8.99 -8.88
C LYS A 142 15.24 8.17 -7.60
N PRO A 143 15.12 6.83 -7.69
CA PRO A 143 15.11 5.98 -6.51
C PRO A 143 16.46 5.98 -5.79
N VAL A 144 16.44 5.79 -4.46
CA VAL A 144 17.66 5.57 -3.66
C VAL A 144 18.19 4.16 -3.86
N ASP A 145 17.30 3.20 -4.11
CA ASP A 145 17.63 1.83 -4.53
C ASP A 145 16.42 1.19 -5.23
N THR A 146 16.67 0.07 -5.91
CA THR A 146 15.66 -0.72 -6.60
C THR A 146 15.75 -2.17 -6.15
N LEU A 147 14.69 -2.69 -5.54
CA LEU A 147 14.56 -4.08 -5.11
C LEU A 147 13.74 -4.88 -6.13
N LEU A 148 14.26 -6.05 -6.52
CA LEU A 148 13.52 -7.02 -7.33
C LEU A 148 12.91 -8.07 -6.41
N VAL A 149 11.59 -8.11 -6.32
CA VAL A 149 10.88 -8.96 -5.35
C VAL A 149 9.85 -9.87 -6.02
N SER A 150 9.40 -10.88 -5.31
CA SER A 150 8.21 -11.66 -5.65
C SER A 150 7.37 -11.89 -4.41
N GLY A 151 6.21 -11.24 -4.35
CA GLY A 151 5.22 -11.48 -3.30
C GLY A 151 4.67 -12.91 -3.34
N HIS A 152 4.60 -13.53 -4.51
CA HIS A 152 4.13 -14.90 -4.67
C HIS A 152 5.14 -15.94 -4.17
N LYS A 153 6.42 -15.77 -4.48
CA LYS A 153 7.49 -16.72 -4.10
C LYS A 153 8.32 -16.26 -2.91
N ARG A 154 7.94 -15.19 -2.24
CA ARG A 154 8.66 -14.60 -1.10
C ARG A 154 10.14 -14.36 -1.38
N ILE A 155 10.48 -13.91 -2.60
CA ILE A 155 11.84 -13.54 -2.97
C ILE A 155 12.09 -12.13 -2.46
N HIS A 156 13.10 -11.96 -1.59
CA HIS A 156 13.48 -10.69 -0.95
C HIS A 156 12.34 -9.98 -0.19
N ILE A 157 11.46 -10.75 0.47
CA ILE A 157 10.36 -10.26 1.32
C ILE A 157 10.40 -11.00 2.68
N ASP A 158 11.57 -11.23 3.22
CA ASP A 158 11.74 -11.82 4.57
C ASP A 158 11.91 -10.72 5.62
#